data_180ce0b0a69e0a61668a05a2c626af06
#
_entry.id   180ce0b0a69e0a61668a05a2c626af06
#
_cell.length_a   1.000
_cell.length_b   1.000
_cell.length_c   1.000
_cell.angle_alpha   90.00
_cell.angle_beta   90.00
_cell.angle_gamma   90.00
#
_symmetry.space_group_name_H-M   'P 1'
#
loop_
_entity.id
_entity.type
_entity.pdbx_description
1 polymer ?
#
loop_
_entity_poly.entity_id
_entity_poly.type
_entity_poly.pdbx_seq_one_letter_code
_entity_poly.pdbx_strand_id
1 'polypeptide(L)'
;WSSDVCSSDLKLLMSTPHNQAKNGDFAKTVLMPGDPLRAKFIAEHYLENVRQVNGVRNMFGYTGTYKGKEVSVMGSGMGMPSIGIYSYELYSQYGVEQIIRIGSAGAYAPQCNLFDLVIAQGACTNSNWASQYNIPGGTYSAIADFELASKAYQVAKEKGYPVHVGNILSSDIFYNDQPEVWKKWAQLGCLAVEMESYALYCNAAYLGKKALCILTVSDSFITHQETTAEERQNSFTHMMEVALELI
;
A
#
# COMPACT_ATOMS: atom_id res chain seq x y z
N TRP A 1 14.62 24.52 -41.10
CA TRP A 1 13.31 24.08 -40.60
C TRP A 1 13.59 23.15 -39.43
N SER A 2 13.49 23.73 -38.24
CA SER A 2 13.67 23.08 -36.95
C SER A 2 12.52 22.09 -36.73
N SER A 3 12.85 20.80 -36.58
CA SER A 3 11.99 19.74 -36.13
C SER A 3 12.39 19.24 -34.73
N ASP A 4 12.53 20.17 -33.80
CA ASP A 4 12.71 19.87 -32.39
C ASP A 4 11.37 20.08 -31.65
N VAL A 5 10.35 19.31 -32.04
CA VAL A 5 9.26 18.98 -31.09
C VAL A 5 9.84 17.99 -30.12
N CYS A 6 10.16 18.48 -28.93
CA CYS A 6 10.85 17.79 -27.87
C CYS A 6 10.12 16.46 -27.55
N SER A 7 10.80 15.33 -27.70
CA SER A 7 10.28 13.99 -27.39
C SER A 7 9.88 13.82 -25.92
N SER A 8 10.20 14.80 -25.06
CA SER A 8 9.76 14.90 -23.67
C SER A 8 8.26 15.22 -23.55
N ASP A 9 7.70 16.03 -24.47
CA ASP A 9 6.31 16.46 -24.39
C ASP A 9 5.33 15.36 -24.86
N LEU A 10 5.79 14.47 -25.75
CA LEU A 10 5.00 13.29 -26.13
C LEU A 10 4.94 12.21 -25.03
N LYS A 11 5.95 12.08 -24.18
CA LYS A 11 5.93 11.18 -23.02
C LYS A 11 4.99 11.62 -21.93
N LEU A 12 4.64 12.90 -21.85
CA LEU A 12 3.71 13.49 -20.87
C LEU A 12 2.23 13.22 -21.18
N LEU A 13 1.89 12.67 -22.35
CA LEU A 13 0.51 12.47 -22.81
C LEU A 13 0.11 10.98 -22.93
N MET A 14 1.02 10.05 -22.66
CA MET A 14 0.76 8.62 -22.93
C MET A 14 0.37 7.86 -21.66
N SER A 15 -0.77 7.16 -21.72
CA SER A 15 -1.12 6.10 -20.78
C SER A 15 -0.05 5.02 -20.74
N THR A 16 0.16 4.39 -19.59
CA THR A 16 1.03 3.21 -19.49
C THR A 16 0.30 1.95 -19.97
N PRO A 17 0.99 0.82 -20.17
CA PRO A 17 0.34 -0.45 -20.49
C PRO A 17 -0.67 -0.93 -19.42
N HIS A 18 -0.58 -0.41 -18.20
CA HIS A 18 -1.37 -0.86 -17.05
C HIS A 18 -2.33 0.20 -16.53
N ASN A 19 -2.24 1.44 -17.05
CA ASN A 19 -3.05 2.55 -16.56
C ASN A 19 -3.42 3.51 -17.71
N GLN A 20 -4.73 3.76 -17.85
CA GLN A 20 -5.28 4.63 -18.91
C GLN A 20 -5.38 6.10 -18.51
N ALA A 21 -5.04 6.44 -17.26
CA ALA A 21 -5.10 7.81 -16.78
C ALA A 21 -4.18 8.74 -17.57
N LYS A 22 -4.53 10.00 -17.58
CA LYS A 22 -3.73 11.08 -18.14
C LYS A 22 -2.91 11.76 -17.05
N ASN A 23 -1.92 12.52 -17.45
CA ASN A 23 -1.19 13.37 -16.51
C ASN A 23 -2.14 14.33 -15.81
N GLY A 24 -2.07 14.38 -14.46
CA GLY A 24 -2.98 15.18 -13.63
C GLY A 24 -4.29 14.49 -13.28
N ASP A 25 -4.54 13.27 -13.73
CA ASP A 25 -5.72 12.51 -13.31
C ASP A 25 -5.61 11.95 -11.89
N PHE A 26 -4.40 11.64 -11.44
CA PHE A 26 -4.14 11.23 -10.07
C PHE A 26 -3.75 12.40 -9.18
N ALA A 27 -4.24 12.41 -7.95
CA ALA A 27 -3.81 13.31 -6.89
C ALA A 27 -2.38 13.02 -6.44
N LYS A 28 -1.79 13.93 -5.67
CA LYS A 28 -0.45 13.74 -5.07
C LYS A 28 -0.40 12.60 -4.06
N THR A 29 -1.53 12.30 -3.44
CA THR A 29 -1.69 11.20 -2.48
C THR A 29 -2.59 10.13 -3.08
N VAL A 30 -2.12 8.87 -3.04
CA VAL A 30 -2.90 7.71 -3.46
C VAL A 30 -3.06 6.73 -2.30
N LEU A 31 -4.30 6.39 -1.96
CA LEU A 31 -4.61 5.26 -1.09
C LEU A 31 -4.63 3.98 -1.93
N MET A 32 -3.92 2.96 -1.50
CA MET A 32 -3.71 1.77 -2.34
C MET A 32 -4.10 0.47 -1.60
N PRO A 33 -5.39 0.07 -1.66
CA PRO A 33 -5.80 -1.26 -1.25
C PRO A 33 -5.32 -2.32 -2.26
N GLY A 34 -5.17 -3.57 -1.81
CA GLY A 34 -4.91 -4.71 -2.71
C GLY A 34 -6.08 -4.99 -3.65
N ASP A 35 -7.30 -4.94 -3.11
CA ASP A 35 -8.54 -5.24 -3.82
C ASP A 35 -9.09 -4.01 -4.56
N PRO A 36 -9.30 -4.10 -5.90
CA PRO A 36 -9.93 -3.02 -6.68
C PRO A 36 -11.35 -2.67 -6.25
N LEU A 37 -12.11 -3.65 -5.72
CA LEU A 37 -13.45 -3.38 -5.19
C LEU A 37 -13.40 -2.59 -3.88
N ARG A 38 -12.37 -2.77 -3.06
CA ARG A 38 -12.15 -1.90 -1.91
C ARG A 38 -11.78 -0.48 -2.33
N ALA A 39 -11.02 -0.31 -3.41
CA ALA A 39 -10.77 1.02 -3.97
C ALA A 39 -12.08 1.70 -4.40
N LYS A 40 -12.97 0.96 -5.05
CA LYS A 40 -14.31 1.43 -5.42
C LYS A 40 -15.15 1.79 -4.19
N PHE A 41 -15.17 0.92 -3.18
CA PHE A 41 -15.90 1.16 -1.93
C PHE A 41 -15.44 2.46 -1.25
N ILE A 42 -14.14 2.68 -1.12
CA ILE A 42 -13.60 3.91 -0.53
C ILE A 42 -14.03 5.14 -1.34
N ALA A 43 -13.92 5.07 -2.66
CA ALA A 43 -14.30 6.17 -3.53
C ALA A 43 -15.79 6.53 -3.37
N GLU A 44 -16.67 5.53 -3.34
CA GLU A 44 -18.12 5.74 -3.29
C GLU A 44 -18.64 6.18 -1.89
N HIS A 45 -17.94 5.79 -0.80
CA HIS A 45 -18.44 6.03 0.56
C HIS A 45 -17.74 7.18 1.29
N TYR A 46 -16.53 7.54 0.89
CA TYR A 46 -15.73 8.53 1.61
C TYR A 46 -15.36 9.76 0.77
N LEU A 47 -15.39 9.66 -0.57
CA LEU A 47 -14.96 10.77 -1.41
C LEU A 47 -16.14 11.50 -2.04
N GLU A 48 -15.95 12.79 -2.27
CA GLU A 48 -16.86 13.66 -3.04
C GLU A 48 -16.29 13.89 -4.44
N ASN A 49 -17.14 14.25 -5.40
CA ASN A 49 -16.77 14.58 -6.78
C ASN A 49 -15.94 13.48 -7.47
N VAL A 50 -16.29 12.23 -7.24
CA VAL A 50 -15.55 11.06 -7.69
C VAL A 50 -15.58 10.92 -9.19
N ARG A 51 -14.41 10.69 -9.80
CA ARG A 51 -14.25 10.27 -11.18
C ARG A 51 -13.38 9.03 -11.26
N GLN A 52 -13.74 8.06 -12.07
CA GLN A 52 -12.91 6.90 -12.35
C GLN A 52 -11.81 7.30 -13.35
N VAL A 53 -10.56 7.08 -13.00
CA VAL A 53 -9.38 7.44 -13.81
C VAL A 53 -8.68 6.23 -14.42
N ASN A 54 -8.86 5.04 -13.84
CA ASN A 54 -8.35 3.78 -14.41
C ASN A 54 -9.36 2.65 -14.32
N GLY A 55 -9.42 1.83 -15.37
CA GLY A 55 -10.19 0.60 -15.45
C GLY A 55 -9.43 -0.52 -16.16
N VAL A 56 -8.20 -0.26 -16.63
CA VAL A 56 -7.38 -1.24 -17.33
C VAL A 56 -7.12 -2.42 -16.40
N ARG A 57 -7.29 -3.63 -16.91
CA ARG A 57 -7.11 -4.91 -16.19
C ARG A 57 -8.01 -5.04 -14.95
N ASN A 58 -9.12 -4.29 -14.88
CA ASN A 58 -9.99 -4.14 -13.73
C ASN A 58 -9.28 -3.60 -12.47
N MET A 59 -8.09 -3.02 -12.61
CA MET A 59 -7.40 -2.34 -11.53
C MET A 59 -7.97 -0.94 -11.40
N PHE A 60 -9.12 -0.84 -10.74
CA PHE A 60 -9.89 0.39 -10.63
C PHE A 60 -9.13 1.47 -9.88
N GLY A 61 -9.09 2.66 -10.47
CA GLY A 61 -8.55 3.87 -9.88
C GLY A 61 -9.56 5.00 -9.96
N TYR A 62 -9.68 5.74 -8.88
CA TYR A 62 -10.61 6.86 -8.72
C TYR A 62 -9.89 8.07 -8.14
N THR A 63 -10.33 9.26 -8.53
CA THR A 63 -9.91 10.53 -7.92
C THR A 63 -11.13 11.31 -7.49
N GLY A 64 -11.07 11.89 -6.32
CA GLY A 64 -12.12 12.71 -5.73
C GLY A 64 -11.55 13.63 -4.66
N THR A 65 -12.42 14.15 -3.80
CA THR A 65 -12.02 15.02 -2.69
C THR A 65 -12.46 14.44 -1.35
N TYR A 66 -11.62 14.59 -0.35
CA TYR A 66 -11.92 14.31 1.04
C TYR A 66 -11.64 15.55 1.90
N LYS A 67 -12.66 16.07 2.59
CA LYS A 67 -12.55 17.32 3.35
C LYS A 67 -11.96 18.48 2.54
N GLY A 68 -12.33 18.57 1.27
CA GLY A 68 -11.87 19.61 0.35
C GLY A 68 -10.46 19.43 -0.22
N LYS A 69 -9.77 18.33 0.08
CA LYS A 69 -8.46 18.01 -0.48
C LYS A 69 -8.58 16.88 -1.50
N GLU A 70 -7.86 16.99 -2.61
CA GLU A 70 -7.84 15.96 -3.64
C GLU A 70 -7.07 14.71 -3.19
N VAL A 71 -7.64 13.55 -3.46
CA VAL A 71 -7.06 12.23 -3.17
C VAL A 71 -7.45 11.23 -4.23
N SER A 72 -6.56 10.30 -4.51
CA SER A 72 -6.86 9.16 -5.37
C SER A 72 -6.88 7.87 -4.57
N VAL A 73 -7.66 6.90 -5.06
CA VAL A 73 -7.69 5.54 -4.54
C VAL A 73 -7.55 4.58 -5.71
N MET A 74 -6.61 3.65 -5.65
CA MET A 74 -6.39 2.68 -6.72
C MET A 74 -5.99 1.32 -6.16
N GLY A 75 -6.53 0.24 -6.72
CA GLY A 75 -6.13 -1.11 -6.39
C GLY A 75 -4.67 -1.39 -6.76
N SER A 76 -3.99 -2.23 -5.97
CA SER A 76 -2.62 -2.68 -6.25
C SER A 76 -2.54 -4.11 -6.79
N GLY A 77 -3.60 -4.91 -6.64
CA GLY A 77 -3.52 -6.36 -6.76
C GLY A 77 -2.76 -6.99 -5.59
N MET A 78 -2.43 -8.27 -5.70
CA MET A 78 -1.70 -9.03 -4.70
C MET A 78 -0.24 -9.24 -5.10
N GLY A 79 0.64 -9.16 -4.12
CA GLY A 79 2.05 -9.48 -4.23
C GLY A 79 2.93 -8.35 -4.74
N MET A 80 4.22 -8.46 -4.43
CA MET A 80 5.22 -7.44 -4.77
C MET A 80 5.31 -7.14 -6.27
N PRO A 81 5.22 -8.11 -7.20
CA PRO A 81 5.25 -7.80 -8.62
C PRO A 81 4.10 -6.90 -9.06
N SER A 82 2.90 -7.09 -8.50
CA SER A 82 1.73 -6.29 -8.86
C SER A 82 1.85 -4.86 -8.35
N ILE A 83 2.01 -4.67 -7.03
CA ILE A 83 2.17 -3.32 -6.47
C ILE A 83 3.42 -2.63 -7.02
N GLY A 84 4.45 -3.40 -7.34
CA GLY A 84 5.68 -2.90 -7.93
C GLY A 84 5.44 -2.18 -9.27
N ILE A 85 4.59 -2.72 -10.13
CA ILE A 85 4.19 -2.09 -11.39
C ILE A 85 3.42 -0.79 -11.10
N TYR A 86 2.31 -0.89 -10.38
CA TYR A 86 1.40 0.23 -10.20
C TYR A 86 2.04 1.38 -9.40
N SER A 87 2.74 1.10 -8.32
CA SER A 87 3.42 2.15 -7.53
C SER A 87 4.53 2.84 -8.32
N TYR A 88 5.30 2.08 -9.11
CA TYR A 88 6.33 2.67 -9.96
C TYR A 88 5.74 3.62 -11.00
N GLU A 89 4.69 3.20 -11.70
CA GLU A 89 4.02 4.04 -12.70
C GLU A 89 3.40 5.29 -12.07
N LEU A 90 2.71 5.15 -10.94
CA LEU A 90 2.10 6.28 -10.22
C LEU A 90 3.15 7.33 -9.82
N TYR A 91 4.29 6.90 -9.27
CA TYR A 91 5.35 7.81 -8.87
C TYR A 91 6.09 8.43 -10.06
N SER A 92 6.41 7.64 -11.08
CA SER A 92 7.28 8.07 -12.17
C SER A 92 6.56 8.74 -13.34
N GLN A 93 5.27 8.40 -13.58
CA GLN A 93 4.53 8.87 -14.76
C GLN A 93 3.36 9.81 -14.41
N TYR A 94 2.73 9.65 -13.25
CA TYR A 94 1.51 10.37 -12.89
C TYR A 94 1.71 11.44 -11.81
N GLY A 95 2.96 11.70 -11.41
CA GLY A 95 3.30 12.77 -10.47
C GLY A 95 2.80 12.56 -9.05
N VAL A 96 2.53 11.32 -8.66
CA VAL A 96 2.20 10.95 -7.28
C VAL A 96 3.42 11.17 -6.37
N GLU A 97 3.20 11.74 -5.19
CA GLU A 97 4.26 12.05 -4.23
C GLU A 97 4.27 11.09 -3.06
N GLN A 98 3.10 10.57 -2.68
CA GLN A 98 2.98 9.61 -1.58
C GLN A 98 1.92 8.55 -1.86
N ILE A 99 2.22 7.32 -1.49
CA ILE A 99 1.28 6.19 -1.54
C ILE A 99 1.11 5.63 -0.13
N ILE A 100 -0.15 5.52 0.30
CA ILE A 100 -0.52 4.90 1.55
C ILE A 100 -1.23 3.59 1.22
N ARG A 101 -0.51 2.48 1.40
CA ARG A 101 -1.10 1.16 1.28
C ARG A 101 -2.05 0.91 2.46
N ILE A 102 -3.22 0.39 2.16
CA ILE A 102 -4.23 -0.01 3.13
C ILE A 102 -4.63 -1.46 2.86
N GLY A 103 -4.12 -2.36 3.68
CA GLY A 103 -4.20 -3.80 3.43
C GLY A 103 -4.70 -4.61 4.60
N SER A 104 -4.84 -5.93 4.39
CA SER A 104 -5.03 -6.92 5.44
C SER A 104 -3.72 -7.64 5.77
N ALA A 105 -3.60 -8.19 6.97
CA ALA A 105 -2.44 -8.94 7.41
C ALA A 105 -2.80 -10.06 8.38
N GLY A 106 -2.05 -11.15 8.32
CA GLY A 106 -2.10 -12.22 9.32
C GLY A 106 -1.18 -11.90 10.51
N ALA A 107 -1.71 -11.93 11.73
CA ALA A 107 -0.96 -11.60 12.94
C ALA A 107 0.01 -12.71 13.35
N TYR A 108 1.26 -12.32 13.63
CA TYR A 108 2.30 -13.17 14.22
C TYR A 108 2.52 -12.86 15.71
N ALA A 109 2.11 -11.70 16.16
CA ALA A 109 2.31 -11.24 17.53
C ALA A 109 1.04 -11.41 18.38
N PRO A 110 1.13 -11.92 19.63
CA PRO A 110 -0.04 -12.22 20.44
C PRO A 110 -0.86 -11.00 20.87
N GLN A 111 -0.27 -9.81 20.84
CA GLN A 111 -0.96 -8.57 21.16
C GLN A 111 -1.80 -8.03 19.99
N CYS A 112 -1.61 -8.52 18.77
CA CYS A 112 -2.35 -8.08 17.60
C CYS A 112 -3.62 -8.93 17.44
N ASN A 113 -4.76 -8.36 17.81
CA ASN A 113 -6.06 -9.02 17.69
C ASN A 113 -6.72 -8.76 16.34
N LEU A 114 -7.74 -9.53 15.98
CA LEU A 114 -8.54 -9.24 14.79
C LEU A 114 -9.08 -7.80 14.82
N PHE A 115 -9.05 -7.14 13.68
CA PHE A 115 -9.41 -5.74 13.45
C PHE A 115 -8.47 -4.69 14.03
N ASP A 116 -7.45 -5.06 14.81
CA ASP A 116 -6.42 -4.12 15.23
C ASP A 116 -5.66 -3.56 14.02
N LEU A 117 -5.17 -2.33 14.16
CA LEU A 117 -4.32 -1.71 13.16
C LEU A 117 -2.85 -2.03 13.39
N VAL A 118 -2.13 -2.30 12.31
CA VAL A 118 -0.68 -2.42 12.30
C VAL A 118 -0.10 -1.39 11.34
N ILE A 119 0.71 -0.48 11.86
CA ILE A 119 1.52 0.46 11.08
C ILE A 119 2.87 -0.20 10.83
N ALA A 120 3.14 -0.52 9.57
CA ALA A 120 4.40 -1.16 9.18
C ALA A 120 5.53 -0.14 9.16
N GLN A 121 6.25 0.00 10.27
CA GLN A 121 7.43 0.86 10.38
C GLN A 121 8.54 0.39 9.45
N GLY A 122 8.70 -0.92 9.31
CA GLY A 122 9.62 -1.57 8.38
C GLY A 122 9.03 -2.86 7.84
N ALA A 123 9.45 -3.24 6.65
CA ALA A 123 9.08 -4.49 6.01
C ALA A 123 10.31 -5.38 5.86
N CYS A 124 10.32 -6.50 6.58
CA CYS A 124 11.20 -7.62 6.29
C CYS A 124 10.68 -8.38 5.07
N THR A 125 11.50 -9.20 4.44
CA THR A 125 11.04 -10.00 3.30
C THR A 125 11.80 -11.31 3.15
N ASN A 126 11.15 -12.29 2.54
CA ASN A 126 11.74 -13.50 1.99
C ASN A 126 11.86 -13.46 0.46
N SER A 127 11.58 -12.31 -0.14
CA SER A 127 11.64 -12.07 -1.59
C SER A 127 13.01 -11.63 -2.05
N ASN A 128 13.30 -11.87 -3.32
CA ASN A 128 14.46 -11.34 -4.02
C ASN A 128 14.19 -9.95 -4.67
N TRP A 129 13.11 -9.26 -4.30
CA TRP A 129 12.71 -8.00 -4.93
C TRP A 129 13.86 -6.98 -5.05
N ALA A 130 14.63 -6.78 -3.97
CA ALA A 130 15.71 -5.80 -3.94
C ALA A 130 16.94 -6.21 -4.77
N SER A 131 17.04 -7.45 -5.27
CA SER A 131 18.18 -7.88 -6.10
C SER A 131 18.31 -7.07 -7.38
N GLN A 132 17.22 -6.49 -7.91
CA GLN A 132 17.20 -5.61 -9.07
C GLN A 132 18.05 -4.34 -8.90
N TYR A 133 18.26 -3.89 -7.66
CA TYR A 133 19.07 -2.70 -7.37
C TYR A 133 20.56 -3.00 -7.33
N ASN A 134 20.96 -4.27 -7.43
CA ASN A 134 22.35 -4.72 -7.49
C ASN A 134 23.25 -4.08 -6.42
N ILE A 135 22.84 -4.12 -5.15
CA ILE A 135 23.59 -3.58 -4.01
C ILE A 135 24.70 -4.57 -3.64
N PRO A 136 25.99 -4.26 -3.90
CA PRO A 136 27.06 -5.21 -3.68
C PRO A 136 27.23 -5.56 -2.18
N GLY A 137 27.03 -6.84 -1.82
CA GLY A 137 27.24 -7.33 -0.45
C GLY A 137 26.29 -6.77 0.59
N GLY A 138 25.21 -6.10 0.18
CA GLY A 138 24.25 -5.45 1.06
C GLY A 138 22.84 -6.02 0.98
N THR A 139 22.05 -5.69 2.01
CA THR A 139 20.60 -5.84 2.03
C THR A 139 19.95 -4.48 2.26
N TYR A 140 18.81 -4.24 1.62
CA TYR A 140 18.07 -2.99 1.79
C TYR A 140 17.06 -3.11 2.93
N SER A 141 17.07 -2.15 3.85
CA SER A 141 16.06 -2.02 4.91
C SER A 141 14.88 -1.19 4.39
N ALA A 142 13.79 -1.86 4.02
CA ALA A 142 12.58 -1.20 3.55
C ALA A 142 11.83 -0.59 4.74
N ILE A 143 11.80 0.74 4.83
CA ILE A 143 11.17 1.49 5.92
C ILE A 143 10.12 2.47 5.39
N ALA A 144 9.10 2.72 6.20
CA ALA A 144 8.08 3.73 5.93
C ALA A 144 8.65 5.15 6.04
N ASP A 145 7.97 6.11 5.41
CA ASP A 145 8.16 7.53 5.72
C ASP A 145 7.76 7.79 7.18
N PHE A 146 8.69 8.35 7.95
CA PHE A 146 8.50 8.55 9.40
C PHE A 146 7.39 9.55 9.73
N GLU A 147 7.25 10.61 8.93
CA GLU A 147 6.21 11.64 9.16
C GLU A 147 4.81 11.03 8.95
N LEU A 148 4.64 10.25 7.87
CA LEU A 148 3.39 9.54 7.61
C LEU A 148 3.07 8.51 8.71
N ALA A 149 4.06 7.71 9.11
CA ALA A 149 3.87 6.69 10.14
C ALA A 149 3.53 7.31 11.50
N SER A 150 4.24 8.37 11.89
CA SER A 150 4.00 9.09 13.13
C SER A 150 2.61 9.72 13.16
N LYS A 151 2.20 10.39 12.07
CA LYS A 151 0.86 10.98 11.94
C LYS A 151 -0.23 9.90 11.99
N ALA A 152 -0.05 8.78 11.29
CA ALA A 152 -1.00 7.66 11.32
C ALA A 152 -1.19 7.10 12.73
N TYR A 153 -0.11 6.94 13.49
CA TYR A 153 -0.17 6.50 14.87
C TYR A 153 -0.95 7.48 15.76
N GLN A 154 -0.68 8.78 15.64
CA GLN A 154 -1.38 9.81 16.40
C GLN A 154 -2.88 9.81 16.09
N VAL A 155 -3.26 9.80 14.81
CA VAL A 155 -4.66 9.75 14.37
C VAL A 155 -5.36 8.50 14.91
N ALA A 156 -4.74 7.33 14.82
CA ALA A 156 -5.33 6.09 15.35
C ALA A 156 -5.56 6.18 16.87
N LYS A 157 -4.60 6.74 17.62
CA LYS A 157 -4.72 6.95 19.07
C LYS A 157 -5.82 7.95 19.43
N GLU A 158 -5.92 9.07 18.71
CA GLU A 158 -6.96 10.08 18.92
C GLU A 158 -8.37 9.55 18.66
N LYS A 159 -8.50 8.66 17.65
CA LYS A 159 -9.76 7.96 17.35
C LYS A 159 -10.06 6.80 18.31
N GLY A 160 -9.13 6.42 19.19
CA GLY A 160 -9.29 5.32 20.13
C GLY A 160 -9.17 3.94 19.47
N TYR A 161 -8.56 3.84 18.28
CA TYR A 161 -8.37 2.56 17.59
C TYR A 161 -7.17 1.80 18.15
N PRO A 162 -7.31 0.48 18.42
CA PRO A 162 -6.16 -0.34 18.77
C PRO A 162 -5.13 -0.32 17.64
N VAL A 163 -3.89 0.07 17.96
CA VAL A 163 -2.84 0.25 16.96
C VAL A 163 -1.48 -0.21 17.49
N HIS A 164 -0.78 -0.94 16.64
CA HIS A 164 0.57 -1.44 16.87
C HIS A 164 1.51 -0.88 15.81
N VAL A 165 2.76 -0.62 16.17
CA VAL A 165 3.80 -0.12 15.25
C VAL A 165 5.00 -1.05 15.33
N GLY A 166 5.50 -1.51 14.20
CA GLY A 166 6.67 -2.38 14.18
C GLY A 166 6.98 -2.95 12.80
N ASN A 167 7.91 -3.89 12.80
CA ASN A 167 8.25 -4.61 11.58
C ASN A 167 7.17 -5.62 11.22
N ILE A 168 6.98 -5.80 9.93
CA ILE A 168 6.13 -6.85 9.35
C ILE A 168 6.96 -7.71 8.39
N LEU A 169 6.43 -8.85 8.02
CA LEU A 169 6.95 -9.64 6.90
C LEU A 169 6.13 -9.34 5.64
N SER A 170 6.81 -8.99 4.55
CA SER A 170 6.24 -8.94 3.22
C SER A 170 6.71 -10.18 2.46
N SER A 171 5.80 -11.11 2.16
CA SER A 171 6.13 -12.46 1.63
C SER A 171 5.66 -12.64 0.19
N ASP A 172 6.44 -13.35 -0.62
CA ASP A 172 6.01 -13.77 -1.97
C ASP A 172 5.10 -15.00 -1.94
N ILE A 173 5.06 -15.73 -0.81
CA ILE A 173 4.40 -17.03 -0.73
C ILE A 173 3.29 -16.97 0.32
N PHE A 174 2.05 -17.22 -0.13
CA PHE A 174 0.89 -17.33 0.77
C PHE A 174 0.74 -18.76 1.31
N TYR A 175 0.82 -19.76 0.43
CA TYR A 175 0.74 -21.19 0.79
C TYR A 175 2.15 -21.75 0.96
N ASN A 176 2.65 -21.71 2.20
CA ASN A 176 4.00 -22.14 2.53
C ASN A 176 4.03 -23.64 2.88
N ASP A 177 5.02 -24.37 2.35
CA ASP A 177 5.27 -25.79 2.66
C ASP A 177 5.84 -26.00 4.08
N GLN A 178 6.30 -24.93 4.72
CA GLN A 178 6.79 -24.93 6.11
C GLN A 178 5.83 -24.13 7.00
N PRO A 179 4.75 -24.75 7.50
CA PRO A 179 3.66 -24.03 8.20
C PRO A 179 4.11 -23.32 9.48
N GLU A 180 5.25 -23.71 10.05
CA GLU A 180 5.78 -23.14 11.30
C GLU A 180 6.84 -22.04 11.09
N VAL A 181 7.19 -21.72 9.84
CA VAL A 181 8.26 -20.73 9.54
C VAL A 181 7.94 -19.34 10.09
N TRP A 182 6.66 -18.99 10.22
CA TRP A 182 6.22 -17.73 10.79
C TRP A 182 6.73 -17.49 12.22
N LYS A 183 6.94 -18.56 13.02
CA LYS A 183 7.47 -18.46 14.39
C LYS A 183 8.84 -17.82 14.44
N LYS A 184 9.68 -18.05 13.41
CA LYS A 184 11.01 -17.42 13.32
C LYS A 184 10.90 -15.92 13.09
N TRP A 185 9.95 -15.49 12.27
CA TRP A 185 9.67 -14.05 12.04
C TRP A 185 9.09 -13.40 13.29
N ALA A 186 8.17 -14.09 13.97
CA ALA A 186 7.64 -13.65 15.26
C ALA A 186 8.74 -13.48 16.33
N GLN A 187 9.72 -14.41 16.42
CA GLN A 187 10.87 -14.31 17.30
C GLN A 187 11.75 -13.08 17.00
N LEU A 188 11.81 -12.64 15.75
CA LEU A 188 12.51 -11.41 15.34
C LEU A 188 11.65 -10.15 15.52
N GLY A 189 10.45 -10.27 16.10
CA GLY A 189 9.57 -9.14 16.40
C GLY A 189 8.70 -8.68 15.24
N CYS A 190 8.56 -9.47 14.17
CA CYS A 190 7.57 -9.17 13.13
C CYS A 190 6.16 -9.33 13.71
N LEU A 191 5.36 -8.29 13.59
CA LEU A 191 3.99 -8.23 14.14
C LEU A 191 3.00 -9.03 13.29
N ALA A 192 3.17 -8.99 11.98
CA ALA A 192 2.22 -9.55 11.02
C ALA A 192 2.90 -9.85 9.67
N VAL A 193 2.17 -10.51 8.77
CA VAL A 193 2.57 -10.80 7.39
C VAL A 193 1.56 -10.23 6.39
N GLU A 194 2.08 -9.69 5.30
CA GLU A 194 1.36 -9.31 4.08
C GLU A 194 2.26 -9.55 2.85
N MET A 195 1.96 -9.01 1.67
CA MET A 195 2.65 -9.43 0.45
C MET A 195 3.17 -8.28 -0.43
N GLU A 196 3.13 -7.01 0.00
CA GLU A 196 3.33 -5.85 -0.90
C GLU A 196 4.27 -4.78 -0.38
N SER A 197 4.31 -4.56 0.93
CA SER A 197 4.93 -3.36 1.52
C SER A 197 6.41 -3.21 1.22
N TYR A 198 7.15 -4.33 1.14
CA TYR A 198 8.57 -4.28 0.83
C TYR A 198 8.84 -3.64 -0.54
N ALA A 199 8.11 -4.07 -1.57
CA ALA A 199 8.24 -3.52 -2.91
C ALA A 199 7.81 -2.04 -2.98
N LEU A 200 6.73 -1.68 -2.29
CA LEU A 200 6.26 -0.30 -2.23
C LEU A 200 7.33 0.62 -1.60
N TYR A 201 7.89 0.22 -0.46
CA TYR A 201 8.93 1.02 0.21
C TYR A 201 10.20 1.13 -0.62
N CYS A 202 10.60 0.04 -1.30
CA CYS A 202 11.73 0.07 -2.23
C CYS A 202 11.49 1.05 -3.38
N ASN A 203 10.33 1.01 -4.03
CA ASN A 203 10.01 1.92 -5.13
C ASN A 203 9.96 3.38 -4.66
N ALA A 204 9.35 3.65 -3.50
CA ALA A 204 9.32 4.99 -2.94
C ALA A 204 10.73 5.53 -2.68
N ALA A 205 11.57 4.77 -2.02
CA ALA A 205 12.95 5.15 -1.74
C ALA A 205 13.76 5.38 -3.03
N TYR A 206 13.66 4.47 -4.00
CA TYR A 206 14.38 4.56 -5.27
C TYR A 206 14.00 5.80 -6.07
N LEU A 207 12.73 6.23 -6.01
CA LEU A 207 12.19 7.37 -6.74
C LEU A 207 12.14 8.66 -5.92
N GLY A 208 12.66 8.66 -4.67
CA GLY A 208 12.63 9.82 -3.78
C GLY A 208 11.21 10.25 -3.37
N LYS A 209 10.33 9.27 -3.15
CA LYS A 209 8.91 9.45 -2.81
C LYS A 209 8.62 8.92 -1.41
N LYS A 210 7.39 9.17 -0.91
CA LYS A 210 6.93 8.74 0.40
C LYS A 210 6.01 7.53 0.31
N ALA A 211 6.15 6.59 1.25
CA ALA A 211 5.26 5.44 1.37
C ALA A 211 4.95 5.11 2.82
N LEU A 212 3.75 4.62 3.05
CA LEU A 212 3.30 4.05 4.31
C LEU A 212 2.43 2.83 4.03
N CYS A 213 2.47 1.84 4.92
CA CYS A 213 1.53 0.73 4.94
C CYS A 213 0.81 0.68 6.29
N ILE A 214 -0.51 0.75 6.24
CA ILE A 214 -1.42 0.55 7.37
C ILE A 214 -2.22 -0.71 7.08
N LEU A 215 -2.24 -1.63 8.03
CA LEU A 215 -2.87 -2.93 7.89
C LEU A 215 -3.96 -3.10 8.93
N THR A 216 -5.02 -3.81 8.58
CA THR A 216 -5.98 -4.38 9.53
C THR A 216 -5.68 -5.85 9.69
N VAL A 217 -5.58 -6.33 10.92
CA VAL A 217 -5.42 -7.74 11.22
C VAL A 217 -6.67 -8.50 10.79
N SER A 218 -6.52 -9.39 9.80
CA SER A 218 -7.60 -10.18 9.21
C SER A 218 -7.65 -11.61 9.73
N ASP A 219 -6.53 -12.11 10.20
CA ASP A 219 -6.36 -13.48 10.70
C ASP A 219 -5.19 -13.56 11.68
N SER A 220 -5.15 -14.62 12.49
CA SER A 220 -4.09 -14.82 13.48
C SER A 220 -3.53 -16.24 13.39
N PHE A 221 -2.22 -16.31 13.19
CA PHE A 221 -1.48 -17.58 13.21
C PHE A 221 -1.41 -18.20 14.61
N ILE A 222 -1.73 -17.43 15.65
CA ILE A 222 -1.68 -17.88 17.05
C ILE A 222 -3.01 -18.45 17.49
N THR A 223 -4.11 -17.73 17.22
CA THR A 223 -5.46 -18.12 17.67
C THR A 223 -6.23 -18.90 16.62
N HIS A 224 -5.72 -18.95 15.37
CA HIS A 224 -6.38 -19.56 14.20
C HIS A 224 -7.76 -18.98 13.91
N GLN A 225 -7.99 -17.73 14.31
CA GLN A 225 -9.20 -16.97 13.97
C GLN A 225 -8.96 -16.22 12.66
N GLU A 226 -10.01 -16.07 11.87
CA GLU A 226 -9.97 -15.32 10.62
C GLU A 226 -11.27 -14.56 10.37
N THR A 227 -11.18 -13.48 9.61
CA THR A 227 -12.32 -12.72 9.12
C THR A 227 -12.80 -13.28 7.79
N THR A 228 -14.08 -13.09 7.49
CA THR A 228 -14.68 -13.48 6.21
C THR A 228 -14.20 -12.56 5.08
N ALA A 229 -14.38 -12.99 3.83
CA ALA A 229 -14.07 -12.18 2.66
C ALA A 229 -14.92 -10.88 2.62
N GLU A 230 -16.16 -10.94 3.04
CA GLU A 230 -17.06 -9.78 3.12
C GLU A 230 -16.60 -8.77 4.18
N GLU A 231 -16.17 -9.21 5.35
CA GLU A 231 -15.59 -8.35 6.39
C GLU A 231 -14.31 -7.70 5.91
N ARG A 232 -13.44 -8.41 5.18
CA ARG A 232 -12.21 -7.85 4.59
C ARG A 232 -12.51 -6.75 3.57
N GLN A 233 -13.61 -6.86 2.84
CA GLN A 233 -14.01 -5.86 1.84
C GLN A 233 -14.62 -4.61 2.47
N ASN A 234 -15.52 -4.78 3.45
CA ASN A 234 -16.45 -3.74 3.88
C ASN A 234 -16.23 -3.25 5.33
N SER A 235 -15.52 -4.01 6.18
CA SER A 235 -15.47 -3.74 7.63
C SER A 235 -14.12 -3.19 8.12
N PHE A 236 -13.13 -3.00 7.25
CA PHE A 236 -11.83 -2.43 7.63
C PHE A 236 -11.83 -0.89 7.61
N THR A 237 -12.87 -0.30 8.18
CA THR A 237 -13.13 1.15 8.12
C THR A 237 -12.12 1.96 8.94
N HIS A 238 -11.66 1.46 10.09
CA HIS A 238 -10.67 2.15 10.92
C HIS A 238 -9.39 2.49 10.15
N MET A 239 -8.87 1.54 9.39
CA MET A 239 -7.69 1.73 8.55
C MET A 239 -7.93 2.79 7.47
N MET A 240 -9.11 2.75 6.82
CA MET A 240 -9.48 3.70 5.77
C MET A 240 -9.60 5.12 6.34
N GLU A 241 -10.24 5.26 7.50
CA GLU A 241 -10.38 6.55 8.18
C GLU A 241 -9.03 7.13 8.62
N VAL A 242 -8.12 6.31 9.17
CA VAL A 242 -6.77 6.77 9.52
C VAL A 242 -6.04 7.23 8.27
N ALA A 243 -6.08 6.45 7.18
CA ALA A 243 -5.39 6.79 5.94
C ALA A 243 -5.92 8.10 5.31
N LEU A 244 -7.23 8.33 5.35
CA LEU A 244 -7.86 9.55 4.85
C LEU A 244 -7.47 10.82 5.65
N GLU A 245 -7.16 10.70 6.92
CA GLU A 245 -6.70 11.85 7.73
C GLU A 245 -5.22 12.22 7.47
N LEU A 246 -4.51 11.43 6.67
CA LEU A 246 -3.12 11.72 6.28
C LEU A 246 -3.00 12.63 5.04
N ILE A 247 -4.11 12.93 4.38
CA ILE A 247 -4.21 13.75 3.19
C ILE A 247 -3.98 15.22 3.47
#